data_9b247792029fd12030f302df4c75f970
#
_entry.id   9b247792029fd12030f302df4c75f970
#
_cell.length_a   1.000
_cell.length_b   1.000
_cell.length_c   1.000
_cell.angle_alpha   90.00
_cell.angle_beta   90.00
_cell.angle_gamma   90.00
#
_symmetry.space_group_name_H-M   'P 1'
#
loop_
_entity.id
_entity.type
_entity.pdbx_description
1 polymer ?
#
loop_
_entity_poly.entity_id
_entity_poly.type
_entity_poly.pdbx_seq_one_letter_code
_entity_poly.pdbx_strand_id
1 'polypeptide(L)'
;MTDAPKGPTPLNADARARMEALNAEAGNLSIWLRTQANAPAQRPWFREAQAGAAGQMAQGRVGAGQMKAVPHHWKWREISPYLDKIARIATEADVPPVEFADRQQFLLTNPGLGGRLQVASTIRCAVSIYNPGDVARAHLHSPNASRTILSHNGGYTNVEGARCEATRGDLVLTPNGTWHDHGNDGTDPIIWIDTLDWPLLEHLDIIWLDEELPADQGRDNVRAQKTVFETGHSRRLYGAGGIVPRFASHQRGIGHGLSPFIHYRGADIRAALSDMRSQSGCAYEGIDLALVNPVTGGSLFPTLGYGAQMIRAGEETRAKRETSSTVYVVMEGRGQTEVGGQTFDWEENDIFVVPNFLWRRHVAKTGADAVLYTMSDAPLLEKIGQYRAQGMDAAGKVTQLVA
;
A
#
# COMPACT_ATOMS: atom_id res chain seq x y z
N MET A 1 -4.08 -37.52 20.48
CA MET A 1 -3.21 -36.34 20.66
C MET A 1 -3.06 -35.72 19.28
N THR A 2 -3.88 -34.75 18.97
CA THR A 2 -3.77 -34.02 17.69
C THR A 2 -2.65 -32.99 17.87
N ASP A 3 -1.57 -33.14 17.12
CA ASP A 3 -0.52 -32.14 17.08
C ASP A 3 -1.13 -30.76 16.80
N ALA A 4 -0.81 -29.77 17.63
CA ALA A 4 -1.16 -28.40 17.36
C ALA A 4 -0.63 -28.00 15.96
N PRO A 5 -1.32 -27.16 15.21
CA PRO A 5 -0.85 -26.74 13.90
C PRO A 5 0.56 -26.16 14.04
N LYS A 6 1.51 -26.76 13.36
CA LYS A 6 2.87 -26.22 13.29
C LYS A 6 2.75 -24.85 12.63
N GLY A 7 3.15 -23.83 13.34
CA GLY A 7 3.31 -22.50 12.77
C GLY A 7 4.27 -22.53 11.56
N PRO A 8 4.42 -21.41 10.83
CA PRO A 8 5.32 -21.35 9.70
C PRO A 8 6.72 -21.83 10.10
N THR A 9 7.36 -22.58 9.20
CA THR A 9 8.71 -23.13 9.45
C THR A 9 9.68 -21.98 9.79
N PRO A 10 10.38 -22.03 10.93
CA PRO A 10 11.33 -21.00 11.28
C PRO A 10 12.43 -20.88 10.23
N LEU A 11 12.87 -19.66 9.91
CA LEU A 11 14.10 -19.47 9.18
C LEU A 11 15.23 -20.22 9.89
N ASN A 12 16.10 -20.89 9.13
CA ASN A 12 17.31 -21.45 9.71
C ASN A 12 18.18 -20.33 10.33
N ALA A 13 19.09 -20.69 11.22
CA ALA A 13 19.88 -19.72 11.97
C ALA A 13 20.71 -18.80 11.06
N ASP A 14 21.23 -19.32 9.94
CA ASP A 14 22.00 -18.55 8.96
C ASP A 14 21.14 -17.52 8.24
N ALA A 15 20.00 -17.92 7.69
CA ALA A 15 19.08 -17.00 7.03
C ALA A 15 18.55 -15.89 7.97
N ARG A 16 18.31 -16.25 9.24
CA ARG A 16 17.93 -15.26 10.27
C ARG A 16 19.05 -14.27 10.53
N ALA A 17 20.28 -14.72 10.73
CA ALA A 17 21.43 -13.87 10.97
C ALA A 17 21.70 -12.92 9.78
N ARG A 18 21.55 -13.42 8.55
CA ARG A 18 21.68 -12.60 7.32
C ARG A 18 20.59 -11.54 7.23
N MET A 19 19.34 -11.85 7.57
CA MET A 19 18.24 -10.87 7.59
C MET A 19 18.44 -9.81 8.69
N GLU A 20 18.95 -10.19 9.85
CA GLU A 20 19.27 -9.26 10.93
C GLU A 20 20.43 -8.32 10.54
N ALA A 21 21.48 -8.85 9.89
CA ALA A 21 22.58 -8.04 9.37
C ALA A 21 22.11 -7.05 8.29
N LEU A 22 21.26 -7.48 7.35
CA LEU A 22 20.66 -6.59 6.37
C LEU A 22 19.78 -5.51 7.02
N ASN A 23 19.05 -5.85 8.07
CA ASN A 23 18.22 -4.90 8.79
C ASN A 23 19.05 -3.81 9.46
N ALA A 24 20.19 -4.20 10.05
CA ALA A 24 21.13 -3.25 10.63
C ALA A 24 21.76 -2.33 9.57
N GLU A 25 22.12 -2.87 8.40
CA GLU A 25 22.64 -2.10 7.26
C GLU A 25 21.59 -1.13 6.70
N ALA A 26 20.34 -1.60 6.58
CA ALA A 26 19.23 -0.86 6.00
C ALA A 26 18.67 0.27 6.89
N GLY A 27 18.99 0.28 8.17
CA GLY A 27 18.42 1.23 9.14
C GLY A 27 18.65 2.70 8.77
N ASN A 28 19.78 3.03 8.15
CA ASN A 28 20.10 4.38 7.69
C ASN A 28 19.23 4.86 6.51
N LEU A 29 18.55 3.94 5.81
CA LEU A 29 17.68 4.25 4.67
C LEU A 29 16.21 4.39 5.08
N SER A 30 15.92 4.34 6.38
CA SER A 30 14.56 4.39 6.91
C SER A 30 13.67 3.27 6.36
N ILE A 31 14.25 2.10 6.20
CA ILE A 31 13.55 0.85 5.89
C ILE A 31 13.80 -0.18 6.99
N TRP A 32 12.88 -1.11 7.11
CA TRP A 32 12.93 -2.16 8.11
C TRP A 32 12.52 -3.50 7.49
N LEU A 33 13.42 -4.47 7.55
CA LEU A 33 13.21 -5.78 6.97
C LEU A 33 12.42 -6.66 7.94
N ARG A 34 11.35 -7.26 7.46
CA ARG A 34 10.55 -8.18 8.25
C ARG A 34 11.28 -9.51 8.41
N THR A 35 11.43 -9.94 9.67
CA THR A 35 11.92 -11.29 10.03
C THR A 35 10.85 -12.00 10.85
N GLN A 36 10.94 -13.31 10.99
CA GLN A 36 10.03 -14.04 11.88
C GLN A 36 10.12 -13.57 13.34
N ALA A 37 11.33 -13.24 13.78
CA ALA A 37 11.58 -12.85 15.17
C ALA A 37 10.95 -11.50 15.53
N ASN A 38 10.76 -10.62 14.53
CA ASN A 38 10.25 -9.27 14.74
C ASN A 38 8.85 -9.04 14.11
N ALA A 39 8.21 -10.10 13.61
CA ALA A 39 6.84 -9.99 13.11
C ALA A 39 5.89 -9.56 14.25
N PRO A 40 5.05 -8.55 14.04
CA PRO A 40 4.07 -8.15 15.06
C PRO A 40 3.17 -9.32 15.44
N ALA A 41 2.84 -9.43 16.72
CA ALA A 41 1.83 -10.38 17.19
C ALA A 41 0.47 -10.00 16.60
N GLN A 42 -0.25 -10.98 16.07
CA GLN A 42 -1.55 -10.80 15.44
C GLN A 42 -2.60 -11.62 16.20
N ARG A 43 -3.84 -11.09 16.26
CA ARG A 43 -4.98 -11.75 16.90
C ARG A 43 -5.84 -12.43 15.85
N PRO A 44 -6.06 -13.75 15.92
CA PRO A 44 -7.01 -14.43 15.03
C PRO A 44 -8.45 -13.99 15.34
N TRP A 45 -9.21 -13.66 14.29
CA TRP A 45 -10.61 -13.23 14.44
C TRP A 45 -11.53 -14.36 14.88
N PHE A 46 -11.37 -15.55 14.29
CA PHE A 46 -12.26 -16.70 14.52
C PHE A 46 -11.72 -17.69 15.56
N ARG A 47 -10.61 -17.40 16.21
CA ARG A 47 -10.08 -18.22 17.29
C ARG A 47 -10.30 -17.52 18.61
N GLU A 48 -10.75 -18.27 19.62
CA GLU A 48 -10.79 -17.76 20.99
C GLU A 48 -9.41 -17.25 21.37
N ALA A 49 -9.34 -15.99 21.76
CA ALA A 49 -8.09 -15.37 22.20
C ALA A 49 -7.54 -16.19 23.37
N GLN A 50 -6.42 -16.88 23.17
CA GLN A 50 -5.70 -17.45 24.29
C GLN A 50 -5.26 -16.27 25.18
N ALA A 51 -5.83 -16.22 26.35
CA ALA A 51 -5.48 -15.24 27.37
C ALA A 51 -3.98 -15.34 27.65
N GLY A 52 -3.19 -14.37 27.20
CA GLY A 52 -1.76 -14.31 27.48
C GLY A 52 -0.89 -13.44 26.57
N ALA A 53 -1.36 -13.02 25.41
CA ALA A 53 -0.51 -12.26 24.47
C ALA A 53 -0.52 -10.72 24.66
N ALA A 54 -1.12 -10.21 25.72
CA ALA A 54 -1.26 -8.76 25.96
C ALA A 54 0.03 -8.06 26.46
N GLY A 55 1.16 -8.74 26.53
CA GLY A 55 2.32 -8.26 27.30
C GLY A 55 3.45 -7.56 26.54
N GLN A 56 3.51 -7.55 25.21
CA GLN A 56 4.75 -7.13 24.52
C GLN A 56 4.64 -5.85 23.66
N MET A 57 3.52 -5.19 23.56
CA MET A 57 3.41 -3.94 22.80
C MET A 57 3.62 -2.66 23.63
N ALA A 58 4.04 -2.75 24.86
CA ALA A 58 4.22 -1.61 25.76
C ALA A 58 5.62 -0.98 25.74
N GLN A 59 6.51 -1.41 24.88
CA GLN A 59 7.83 -0.78 24.78
C GLN A 59 7.83 0.35 23.76
N GLY A 60 7.76 1.59 24.25
CA GLY A 60 7.99 2.79 23.47
C GLY A 60 6.88 3.82 23.42
N ARG A 61 6.09 3.98 24.47
CA ARG A 61 5.34 5.23 24.68
C ARG A 61 6.30 6.34 25.08
N VAL A 62 6.99 6.90 24.09
CA VAL A 62 7.44 8.28 24.21
C VAL A 62 6.18 9.13 24.14
N GLY A 63 6.04 10.12 25.02
CA GLY A 63 4.81 10.89 25.19
C GLY A 63 4.16 11.29 23.88
N ALA A 64 2.87 11.05 23.74
CA ALA A 64 2.07 11.18 22.53
C ALA A 64 2.09 12.57 21.85
N GLY A 65 2.78 13.55 22.42
CA GLY A 65 2.87 14.92 21.91
C GLY A 65 4.11 15.26 21.08
N GLN A 66 5.11 14.39 20.96
CA GLN A 66 6.40 14.74 20.35
C GLN A 66 6.72 14.02 19.04
N MET A 67 6.06 12.92 18.71
CA MET A 67 6.35 12.18 17.46
C MET A 67 5.42 12.66 16.34
N LYS A 68 6.01 13.27 15.31
CA LYS A 68 5.31 13.69 14.09
C LYS A 68 6.03 13.13 12.88
N ALA A 69 5.25 12.67 11.91
CA ALA A 69 5.81 12.37 10.60
C ALA A 69 6.51 13.62 10.03
N VAL A 70 7.67 13.41 9.46
CA VAL A 70 8.44 14.44 8.75
C VAL A 70 8.42 14.14 7.26
N PRO A 71 8.60 15.15 6.38
CA PRO A 71 8.82 14.88 4.96
C PRO A 71 9.98 13.91 4.80
N HIS A 72 9.77 12.87 4.00
CA HIS A 72 10.82 11.88 3.77
C HIS A 72 10.73 11.32 2.35
N HIS A 73 11.90 11.03 1.77
CA HIS A 73 12.05 10.55 0.41
C HIS A 73 12.90 9.28 0.40
N TRP A 74 12.30 8.17 -0.01
CA TRP A 74 12.97 6.90 -0.24
C TRP A 74 13.33 6.82 -1.71
N LYS A 75 14.61 6.97 -2.02
CA LYS A 75 15.12 6.88 -3.40
C LYS A 75 15.19 5.43 -3.82
N TRP A 76 14.51 5.10 -4.90
CA TRP A 76 14.43 3.73 -5.41
C TRP A 76 15.81 3.09 -5.59
N ARG A 77 16.77 3.82 -6.17
CA ARG A 77 18.16 3.35 -6.38
C ARG A 77 18.89 2.97 -5.09
N GLU A 78 18.47 3.51 -3.94
CA GLU A 78 19.08 3.26 -2.64
C GLU A 78 18.40 2.09 -1.92
N ILE A 79 17.08 1.93 -2.09
CA ILE A 79 16.30 0.91 -1.36
C ILE A 79 16.08 -0.37 -2.18
N SER A 80 15.95 -0.31 -3.50
CA SER A 80 15.67 -1.48 -4.34
C SER A 80 16.72 -2.61 -4.24
N PRO A 81 18.03 -2.35 -4.06
CA PRO A 81 19.00 -3.42 -3.89
C PRO A 81 18.74 -4.34 -2.69
N TYR A 82 17.97 -3.87 -1.70
CA TYR A 82 17.60 -4.70 -0.55
C TYR A 82 16.54 -5.74 -0.89
N LEU A 83 15.70 -5.51 -1.92
CA LEU A 83 14.77 -6.53 -2.42
C LEU A 83 15.54 -7.73 -2.98
N ASP A 84 16.56 -7.49 -3.79
CA ASP A 84 17.40 -8.57 -4.35
C ASP A 84 18.12 -9.33 -3.24
N LYS A 85 18.63 -8.64 -2.23
CA LYS A 85 19.28 -9.26 -1.07
C LYS A 85 18.32 -10.15 -0.28
N ILE A 86 17.09 -9.67 -0.05
CA ILE A 86 16.02 -10.43 0.63
C ILE A 86 15.63 -11.65 -0.23
N ALA A 87 15.40 -11.47 -1.52
CA ALA A 87 15.02 -12.54 -2.44
C ALA A 87 16.09 -13.66 -2.51
N ARG A 88 17.38 -13.29 -2.49
CA ARG A 88 18.48 -14.28 -2.41
C ARG A 88 18.44 -15.07 -1.12
N ILE A 89 18.26 -14.43 0.02
CA ILE A 89 18.16 -15.11 1.30
C ILE A 89 16.95 -16.06 1.29
N ALA A 90 15.82 -15.64 0.72
CA ALA A 90 14.64 -16.46 0.56
C ALA A 90 14.90 -17.70 -0.29
N THR A 91 15.58 -17.53 -1.44
CA THR A 91 15.90 -18.64 -2.36
C THR A 91 16.89 -19.62 -1.77
N GLU A 92 17.88 -19.14 -1.01
CA GLU A 92 18.92 -19.96 -0.39
C GLU A 92 18.48 -20.59 0.95
N ALA A 93 17.38 -20.10 1.53
CA ALA A 93 16.85 -20.66 2.76
C ALA A 93 16.17 -22.02 2.47
N ASP A 94 16.41 -23.01 3.33
CA ASP A 94 15.73 -24.30 3.27
C ASP A 94 14.30 -24.19 3.85
N VAL A 95 13.50 -23.31 3.24
CA VAL A 95 12.11 -23.01 3.62
C VAL A 95 11.27 -22.98 2.35
N PRO A 96 10.11 -23.64 2.33
CA PRO A 96 9.22 -23.61 1.17
C PRO A 96 8.86 -22.17 0.76
N PRO A 97 8.78 -21.85 -0.55
CA PRO A 97 8.44 -20.53 -1.05
C PRO A 97 7.17 -19.95 -0.42
N VAL A 98 6.13 -20.76 -0.27
CA VAL A 98 4.86 -20.38 0.37
C VAL A 98 5.01 -19.88 1.82
N GLU A 99 6.03 -20.36 2.53
CA GLU A 99 6.28 -19.93 3.92
C GLU A 99 7.19 -18.70 4.01
N PHE A 100 7.92 -18.41 2.95
CA PHE A 100 8.85 -17.29 2.91
C PHE A 100 8.29 -16.05 2.19
N ALA A 101 7.34 -16.21 1.30
CA ALA A 101 6.83 -15.14 0.44
C ALA A 101 6.42 -13.88 1.22
N ASP A 102 5.66 -14.03 2.30
CA ASP A 102 5.23 -12.90 3.13
C ASP A 102 6.37 -12.16 3.88
N ARG A 103 7.58 -12.61 3.73
CA ARG A 103 8.77 -12.06 4.40
C ARG A 103 9.74 -11.38 3.44
N GLN A 104 9.47 -11.47 2.16
CA GLN A 104 10.28 -10.83 1.12
C GLN A 104 9.83 -9.38 0.94
N GLN A 105 9.87 -8.62 2.02
CA GLN A 105 9.46 -7.23 2.03
C GLN A 105 10.29 -6.40 3.02
N PHE A 106 10.37 -5.12 2.76
CA PHE A 106 10.76 -4.14 3.76
C PHE A 106 9.65 -3.10 3.96
N LEU A 107 9.51 -2.65 5.19
CA LEU A 107 8.58 -1.58 5.53
C LEU A 107 9.30 -0.24 5.46
N LEU A 108 8.62 0.75 4.90
CA LEU A 108 9.08 2.13 4.93
C LEU A 108 8.80 2.72 6.31
N THR A 109 9.80 3.35 6.90
CA THR A 109 9.69 3.95 8.23
C THR A 109 9.94 5.45 8.16
N ASN A 110 9.13 6.23 8.87
CA ASN A 110 9.32 7.67 8.90
C ASN A 110 10.26 8.05 10.05
N PRO A 111 11.36 8.78 9.79
CA PRO A 111 12.33 9.13 10.83
C PRO A 111 11.73 9.92 12.01
N GLY A 112 10.67 10.71 11.76
CA GLY A 112 9.99 11.48 12.80
C GLY A 112 9.08 10.65 13.73
N LEU A 113 8.86 9.37 13.42
CA LEU A 113 7.92 8.50 14.14
C LEU A 113 8.62 7.49 15.07
N GLY A 114 9.88 7.73 15.43
CA GLY A 114 10.57 7.00 16.49
C GLY A 114 10.67 5.48 16.26
N GLY A 115 10.91 5.05 15.02
CA GLY A 115 11.06 3.63 14.66
C GLY A 115 9.75 2.87 14.50
N ARG A 116 8.60 3.54 14.49
CA ARG A 116 7.32 2.90 14.17
C ARG A 116 7.31 2.48 12.70
N LEU A 117 6.69 1.35 12.42
CA LEU A 117 6.60 0.76 11.07
C LEU A 117 5.49 1.43 10.26
N GLN A 118 5.64 2.71 10.00
CA GLN A 118 4.65 3.54 9.30
C GLN A 118 5.31 4.76 8.66
N VAL A 119 4.73 5.24 7.58
CA VAL A 119 5.21 6.41 6.81
C VAL A 119 4.51 7.70 7.23
N ALA A 120 3.30 7.61 7.75
CA ALA A 120 2.52 8.68 8.34
C ALA A 120 1.73 8.16 9.54
N SER A 121 1.01 9.01 10.25
CA SER A 121 0.29 8.63 11.49
C SER A 121 -0.71 7.48 11.29
N THR A 122 -1.29 7.38 10.10
CA THR A 122 -2.37 6.43 9.75
C THR A 122 -2.00 5.49 8.60
N ILE A 123 -0.84 5.69 7.97
CA ILE A 123 -0.45 4.98 6.74
C ILE A 123 0.83 4.17 6.98
N ARG A 124 0.76 2.88 6.66
CA ARG A 124 1.91 1.98 6.54
C ARG A 124 2.14 1.66 5.07
N CYS A 125 3.40 1.64 4.64
CA CYS A 125 3.80 1.16 3.34
C CYS A 125 4.89 0.10 3.48
N ALA A 126 4.81 -0.93 2.65
CA ALA A 126 5.84 -1.94 2.49
C ALA A 126 6.16 -2.11 1.01
N VAL A 127 7.39 -2.45 0.69
CA VAL A 127 7.77 -2.86 -0.67
C VAL A 127 8.08 -4.34 -0.63
N SER A 128 7.36 -5.09 -1.45
CA SER A 128 7.40 -6.55 -1.49
C SER A 128 7.95 -7.04 -2.83
N ILE A 129 8.69 -8.14 -2.80
CA ILE A 129 9.15 -8.87 -3.98
C ILE A 129 8.68 -10.32 -3.90
N TYR A 130 8.19 -10.86 -5.01
CA TYR A 130 7.87 -12.27 -5.17
C TYR A 130 8.62 -12.82 -6.38
N ASN A 131 9.44 -13.82 -6.15
CA ASN A 131 10.14 -14.54 -7.21
C ASN A 131 9.16 -15.44 -7.98
N PRO A 132 9.53 -15.88 -9.21
CA PRO A 132 8.78 -16.94 -9.89
C PRO A 132 8.54 -18.16 -8.99
N GLY A 133 7.28 -18.57 -8.85
CA GLY A 133 6.87 -19.70 -8.02
C GLY A 133 6.54 -19.34 -6.56
N ASP A 134 6.79 -18.13 -6.12
CA ASP A 134 6.38 -17.71 -4.78
C ASP A 134 4.86 -17.59 -4.66
N VAL A 135 4.35 -18.09 -3.54
CA VAL A 135 2.92 -18.04 -3.20
C VAL A 135 2.78 -17.70 -1.72
N ALA A 136 2.07 -16.63 -1.40
CA ALA A 136 1.63 -16.35 -0.02
C ALA A 136 0.38 -17.17 0.30
N ARG A 137 0.28 -17.61 1.56
CA ARG A 137 -0.92 -18.29 2.03
C ARG A 137 -2.11 -17.36 2.04
N ALA A 138 -3.28 -17.94 1.78
CA ALA A 138 -4.50 -17.20 1.91
C ALA A 138 -4.75 -16.78 3.35
N HIS A 139 -5.11 -15.54 3.49
CA HIS A 139 -5.38 -14.91 4.77
C HIS A 139 -6.43 -13.80 4.62
N LEU A 140 -6.92 -13.33 5.75
CA LEU A 140 -7.72 -12.11 5.83
C LEU A 140 -7.31 -11.34 7.08
N HIS A 141 -7.47 -10.03 7.02
CA HIS A 141 -7.07 -9.15 8.13
C HIS A 141 -7.98 -7.93 8.24
N SER A 142 -7.92 -7.27 9.40
CA SER A 142 -8.71 -6.06 9.67
C SER A 142 -8.26 -4.82 8.87
N PRO A 143 -6.98 -4.56 8.58
CA PRO A 143 -6.60 -3.43 7.74
C PRO A 143 -7.12 -3.55 6.31
N ASN A 144 -7.52 -2.41 5.74
CA ASN A 144 -7.60 -2.30 4.30
C ASN A 144 -6.19 -2.26 3.73
N ALA A 145 -5.97 -2.95 2.63
CA ALA A 145 -4.69 -2.92 1.93
C ALA A 145 -4.88 -2.76 0.43
N SER A 146 -3.87 -2.20 -0.21
CA SER A 146 -3.77 -2.12 -1.66
C SER A 146 -2.37 -2.47 -2.12
N ARG A 147 -2.24 -2.88 -3.37
CA ARG A 147 -0.97 -3.12 -4.04
C ARG A 147 -0.87 -2.27 -5.28
N THR A 148 0.11 -1.37 -5.31
CA THR A 148 0.50 -0.63 -6.51
C THR A 148 1.69 -1.33 -7.14
N ILE A 149 1.54 -1.81 -8.37
CA ILE A 149 2.55 -2.64 -9.04
C ILE A 149 3.64 -1.78 -9.65
N LEU A 150 4.89 -2.08 -9.31
CA LEU A 150 6.08 -1.35 -9.80
C LEU A 150 6.82 -2.09 -10.93
N SER A 151 6.75 -3.42 -10.97
CA SER A 151 7.36 -4.25 -12.02
C SER A 151 6.46 -4.40 -13.24
N HIS A 152 7.05 -4.80 -14.38
CA HIS A 152 6.31 -4.85 -15.65
C HIS A 152 5.41 -6.07 -15.82
N ASN A 153 5.83 -7.24 -15.34
CA ASN A 153 5.14 -8.51 -15.61
C ASN A 153 5.06 -9.40 -14.39
N GLY A 154 4.12 -10.34 -14.44
CA GLY A 154 3.99 -11.45 -13.51
C GLY A 154 3.18 -11.11 -12.27
N GLY A 155 2.78 -12.14 -11.60
CA GLY A 155 2.10 -12.05 -10.32
C GLY A 155 0.61 -11.83 -10.39
N TYR A 156 0.00 -12.25 -9.33
CA TYR A 156 -1.45 -12.13 -9.15
C TYR A 156 -1.80 -11.87 -7.68
N THR A 157 -2.99 -11.35 -7.50
CA THR A 157 -3.70 -11.36 -6.21
C THR A 157 -5.07 -11.97 -6.44
N ASN A 158 -5.42 -13.00 -5.70
CA ASN A 158 -6.79 -13.50 -5.61
C ASN A 158 -7.50 -12.79 -4.46
N VAL A 159 -8.72 -12.31 -4.69
CA VAL A 159 -9.54 -11.68 -3.66
C VAL A 159 -10.95 -12.24 -3.75
N GLU A 160 -11.42 -12.91 -2.70
CA GLU A 160 -12.74 -13.56 -2.65
C GLU A 160 -13.04 -14.41 -3.90
N GLY A 161 -12.03 -15.09 -4.42
CA GLY A 161 -12.13 -15.95 -5.60
C GLY A 161 -12.03 -15.23 -6.96
N ALA A 162 -11.78 -13.92 -6.98
CA ALA A 162 -11.49 -13.18 -8.20
C ALA A 162 -9.98 -13.00 -8.37
N ARG A 163 -9.42 -13.58 -9.43
CA ARG A 163 -8.00 -13.45 -9.76
C ARG A 163 -7.74 -12.15 -10.49
N CYS A 164 -6.82 -11.36 -9.94
CA CYS A 164 -6.30 -10.13 -10.52
C CYS A 164 -4.86 -10.36 -10.97
N GLU A 165 -4.67 -10.56 -12.26
CA GLU A 165 -3.34 -10.56 -12.87
C GLU A 165 -2.88 -9.12 -13.02
N ALA A 166 -1.74 -8.81 -12.44
CA ALA A 166 -1.29 -7.44 -12.25
C ALA A 166 -0.06 -7.11 -13.11
N THR A 167 -0.03 -5.91 -13.63
CA THR A 167 1.07 -5.34 -14.40
C THR A 167 1.44 -3.96 -13.85
N ARG A 168 2.54 -3.39 -14.32
CA ARG A 168 3.01 -2.06 -13.86
C ARG A 168 1.90 -1.02 -13.89
N GLY A 169 1.76 -0.29 -12.80
CA GLY A 169 0.77 0.76 -12.63
C GLY A 169 -0.61 0.27 -12.20
N ASP A 170 -0.85 -1.04 -12.17
CA ASP A 170 -2.09 -1.57 -11.63
C ASP A 170 -2.19 -1.31 -10.13
N LEU A 171 -3.42 -1.01 -9.68
CA LEU A 171 -3.79 -0.97 -8.28
C LEU A 171 -4.75 -2.12 -8.00
N VAL A 172 -4.36 -3.03 -7.11
CA VAL A 172 -5.22 -4.13 -6.64
C VAL A 172 -5.57 -3.89 -5.18
N LEU A 173 -6.85 -4.01 -4.86
CA LEU A 173 -7.39 -3.81 -3.51
C LEU A 173 -7.60 -5.15 -2.81
N THR A 174 -7.24 -5.21 -1.54
CA THR A 174 -7.63 -6.26 -0.60
C THR A 174 -8.35 -5.60 0.56
N PRO A 175 -9.69 -5.43 0.43
CA PRO A 175 -10.48 -4.78 1.44
C PRO A 175 -10.48 -5.54 2.76
N ASN A 176 -10.70 -4.84 3.86
CA ASN A 176 -10.89 -5.38 5.19
C ASN A 176 -11.75 -6.65 5.19
N GLY A 177 -11.27 -7.70 5.85
CA GLY A 177 -12.03 -8.94 6.06
C GLY A 177 -12.29 -9.75 4.79
N THR A 178 -11.61 -9.48 3.69
CA THR A 178 -11.68 -10.30 2.48
C THR A 178 -10.56 -11.34 2.47
N TRP A 179 -10.91 -12.59 2.10
CA TRP A 179 -9.92 -13.62 1.85
C TRP A 179 -9.08 -13.27 0.61
N HIS A 180 -7.77 -13.34 0.76
CA HIS A 180 -6.86 -13.08 -0.35
C HIS A 180 -5.57 -13.85 -0.21
N ASP A 181 -4.95 -14.12 -1.36
CA ASP A 181 -3.61 -14.66 -1.49
C ASP A 181 -2.86 -13.95 -2.62
N HIS A 182 -1.57 -14.20 -2.70
CA HIS A 182 -0.70 -13.62 -3.70
C HIS A 182 0.26 -14.66 -4.22
N GLY A 183 0.69 -14.48 -5.45
CA GLY A 183 1.73 -15.33 -6.00
C GLY A 183 2.30 -14.77 -7.29
N ASN A 184 3.35 -15.42 -7.75
CA ASN A 184 4.00 -15.12 -8.99
C ASN A 184 4.18 -16.42 -9.79
N ASP A 185 3.34 -16.62 -10.78
CA ASP A 185 3.44 -17.73 -11.76
C ASP A 185 4.07 -17.29 -13.10
N GLY A 186 4.63 -16.07 -13.13
CA GLY A 186 5.42 -15.56 -14.25
C GLY A 186 6.87 -16.04 -14.24
N THR A 187 7.69 -15.44 -15.10
CA THR A 187 9.12 -15.78 -15.28
C THR A 187 10.06 -14.80 -14.61
N ASP A 188 9.57 -13.63 -14.23
CA ASP A 188 10.34 -12.55 -13.64
C ASP A 188 9.80 -12.18 -12.27
N PRO A 189 10.63 -11.65 -11.34
CA PRO A 189 10.16 -11.16 -10.07
C PRO A 189 9.11 -10.07 -10.22
N ILE A 190 8.07 -10.11 -9.41
CA ILE A 190 7.11 -9.02 -9.29
C ILE A 190 7.41 -8.20 -8.03
N ILE A 191 7.32 -6.88 -8.18
CA ILE A 191 7.54 -5.93 -7.11
C ILE A 191 6.33 -5.00 -7.03
N TRP A 192 5.83 -4.79 -5.82
CA TRP A 192 4.77 -3.82 -5.56
C TRP A 192 4.98 -3.09 -4.24
N ILE A 193 4.28 -1.97 -4.09
CA ILE A 193 4.15 -1.29 -2.82
C ILE A 193 2.77 -1.61 -2.21
N ASP A 194 2.77 -2.16 -1.02
CA ASP A 194 1.59 -2.33 -0.19
C ASP A 194 1.31 -1.04 0.59
N THR A 195 0.06 -0.60 0.61
CA THR A 195 -0.38 0.54 1.43
C THR A 195 -1.55 0.12 2.30
N LEU A 196 -1.41 0.33 3.61
CA LEU A 196 -2.38 -0.14 4.62
C LEU A 196 -2.73 0.98 5.61
N ASP A 197 -3.96 0.96 6.10
CA ASP A 197 -4.42 1.77 7.24
C ASP A 197 -4.08 1.11 8.61
N TRP A 198 -3.13 0.19 8.62
CA TRP A 198 -2.68 -0.56 9.79
C TRP A 198 -2.44 0.29 11.04
N PRO A 199 -1.71 1.43 10.98
CA PRO A 199 -1.42 2.21 12.18
C PRO A 199 -2.67 2.79 12.86
N LEU A 200 -3.71 3.12 12.08
CA LEU A 200 -4.99 3.55 12.61
C LEU A 200 -5.66 2.44 13.42
N LEU A 201 -5.73 1.24 12.85
CA LEU A 201 -6.39 0.11 13.49
C LEU A 201 -5.58 -0.42 14.69
N GLU A 202 -4.26 -0.32 14.62
CA GLU A 202 -3.37 -0.61 15.76
C GLU A 202 -3.60 0.38 16.91
N HIS A 203 -3.76 1.68 16.60
CA HIS A 203 -4.10 2.70 17.57
C HIS A 203 -5.46 2.44 18.26
N LEU A 204 -6.41 1.92 17.49
CA LEU A 204 -7.76 1.58 17.99
C LEU A 204 -7.81 0.20 18.69
N ASP A 205 -6.70 -0.55 18.72
CA ASP A 205 -6.59 -1.91 19.28
C ASP A 205 -7.56 -2.93 18.63
N ILE A 206 -7.79 -2.82 17.32
CA ILE A 206 -8.70 -3.67 16.55
C ILE A 206 -8.01 -4.45 15.42
N ILE A 207 -6.70 -4.67 15.54
CA ILE A 207 -5.95 -5.51 14.59
C ILE A 207 -6.27 -6.98 14.85
N TRP A 208 -6.63 -7.66 13.78
CA TRP A 208 -6.78 -9.12 13.76
C TRP A 208 -6.34 -9.67 12.40
N LEU A 209 -5.97 -10.94 12.36
CA LEU A 209 -5.62 -11.69 11.16
C LEU A 209 -6.02 -13.15 11.35
N ASP A 210 -6.59 -13.74 10.30
CA ASP A 210 -6.78 -15.17 10.16
C ASP A 210 -6.05 -15.68 8.94
N GLU A 211 -5.44 -16.85 9.07
CA GLU A 211 -4.76 -17.55 8.01
C GLU A 211 -5.49 -18.83 7.65
N GLU A 212 -5.33 -19.30 6.43
CA GLU A 212 -5.81 -20.59 6.02
C GLU A 212 -5.19 -21.70 6.87
N LEU A 213 -6.03 -22.53 7.42
CA LEU A 213 -5.57 -23.77 8.04
C LEU A 213 -5.29 -24.82 6.96
N PRO A 214 -4.24 -25.66 7.15
CA PRO A 214 -3.98 -26.79 6.27
C PRO A 214 -5.21 -27.67 6.06
N ALA A 215 -5.36 -28.21 4.85
CA ALA A 215 -6.53 -29.03 4.44
C ALA A 215 -6.79 -30.24 5.33
N ASP A 216 -5.75 -30.78 5.99
CA ASP A 216 -5.82 -31.88 6.95
C ASP A 216 -6.60 -31.55 8.24
N GLN A 217 -6.91 -30.29 8.48
CA GLN A 217 -7.70 -29.84 9.62
C GLN A 217 -9.20 -29.70 9.33
N GLY A 218 -9.68 -30.27 8.21
CA GLY A 218 -11.11 -30.40 7.91
C GLY A 218 -11.83 -29.11 7.54
N ARG A 219 -11.13 -28.06 7.19
CA ARG A 219 -11.71 -26.84 6.61
C ARG A 219 -11.58 -26.89 5.10
N ASP A 220 -12.67 -27.22 4.44
CA ASP A 220 -12.77 -27.00 3.01
C ASP A 220 -12.63 -25.49 2.74
N ASN A 221 -11.51 -25.10 2.21
CA ASN A 221 -11.46 -24.10 1.21
C ASN A 221 -11.28 -22.69 1.53
N VAL A 222 -10.23 -22.30 1.14
CA VAL A 222 -9.81 -20.97 0.94
C VAL A 222 -10.44 -20.38 -0.28
N ARG A 223 -11.38 -19.48 -0.05
CA ARG A 223 -12.03 -18.73 -1.12
C ARG A 223 -11.04 -17.98 -1.99
N ALA A 224 -9.92 -17.57 -1.41
CA ALA A 224 -8.90 -16.84 -2.11
C ALA A 224 -8.12 -17.73 -3.09
N GLN A 225 -7.67 -18.90 -2.67
CA GLN A 225 -6.88 -19.82 -3.50
C GLN A 225 -7.67 -20.49 -4.63
N LYS A 226 -8.99 -20.63 -4.47
CA LYS A 226 -9.83 -21.11 -5.56
C LYS A 226 -10.32 -19.94 -6.37
N THR A 227 -9.78 -19.78 -7.55
CA THR A 227 -10.38 -18.93 -8.57
C THR A 227 -11.79 -19.46 -8.88
N VAL A 228 -12.79 -18.80 -8.30
CA VAL A 228 -14.22 -19.11 -8.51
C VAL A 228 -14.74 -18.34 -9.70
N PHE A 229 -14.15 -17.19 -9.99
CA PHE A 229 -14.54 -16.30 -11.06
C PHE A 229 -13.45 -16.24 -12.14
N GLU A 230 -13.86 -15.96 -13.37
CA GLU A 230 -12.92 -15.71 -14.45
C GLU A 230 -12.07 -14.46 -14.16
N THR A 231 -10.83 -14.48 -14.65
CA THR A 231 -9.92 -13.33 -14.58
C THR A 231 -10.60 -12.04 -15.06
N GLY A 232 -10.45 -10.97 -14.29
CA GLY A 232 -11.06 -9.68 -14.56
C GLY A 232 -12.57 -9.61 -14.27
N HIS A 233 -13.13 -10.54 -13.48
CA HIS A 233 -14.55 -10.55 -13.10
C HIS A 233 -15.04 -9.22 -12.53
N SER A 234 -14.37 -8.69 -11.52
CA SER A 234 -14.69 -7.42 -10.89
C SER A 234 -14.71 -6.27 -11.92
N ARG A 235 -13.74 -6.24 -12.83
CA ARG A 235 -13.66 -5.21 -13.87
C ARG A 235 -14.78 -5.32 -14.89
N ARG A 236 -15.20 -6.52 -15.30
CA ARG A 236 -16.35 -6.68 -16.21
C ARG A 236 -17.64 -6.15 -15.62
N LEU A 237 -17.80 -6.29 -14.31
CA LEU A 237 -19.02 -5.84 -13.62
C LEU A 237 -19.03 -4.35 -13.30
N TYR A 238 -17.89 -3.75 -13.00
CA TYR A 238 -17.81 -2.40 -12.45
C TYR A 238 -16.92 -1.44 -13.24
N GLY A 239 -16.19 -1.94 -14.24
CA GLY A 239 -15.20 -1.15 -14.97
C GLY A 239 -15.79 -0.14 -15.98
N ALA A 240 -17.11 -0.16 -16.20
CA ALA A 240 -17.78 0.72 -17.16
C ALA A 240 -18.21 2.06 -16.57
N GLY A 241 -17.52 2.58 -15.59
CA GLY A 241 -17.68 3.91 -15.00
C GLY A 241 -19.14 4.35 -14.79
N GLY A 242 -19.66 4.24 -13.58
CA GLY A 242 -21.05 4.64 -13.27
C GLY A 242 -22.15 3.69 -13.76
N ILE A 243 -21.83 2.64 -14.50
CA ILE A 243 -22.77 1.60 -14.95
C ILE A 243 -22.49 0.33 -14.16
N VAL A 244 -23.40 -0.05 -13.27
CA VAL A 244 -23.25 -1.18 -12.38
C VAL A 244 -24.40 -2.17 -12.51
N PRO A 245 -24.15 -3.49 -12.38
CA PRO A 245 -25.18 -4.50 -12.48
C PRO A 245 -26.08 -4.52 -11.22
N ARG A 246 -27.40 -4.47 -11.40
CA ARG A 246 -28.35 -4.55 -10.28
C ARG A 246 -28.48 -5.95 -9.69
N PHE A 247 -28.09 -6.97 -10.43
CA PHE A 247 -28.21 -8.39 -10.00
C PHE A 247 -26.95 -8.89 -9.28
N ALA A 248 -25.90 -8.10 -9.19
CA ALA A 248 -24.64 -8.54 -8.56
C ALA A 248 -24.82 -8.70 -7.06
N SER A 249 -24.79 -9.96 -6.60
CA SER A 249 -24.94 -10.30 -5.18
C SER A 249 -23.59 -10.36 -4.44
N HIS A 250 -22.48 -10.39 -5.14
CA HIS A 250 -21.15 -10.49 -4.54
C HIS A 250 -20.74 -9.24 -3.74
N GLN A 251 -21.45 -8.12 -3.87
CA GLN A 251 -21.34 -6.99 -2.94
C GLN A 251 -21.68 -7.35 -1.49
N ARG A 252 -22.41 -8.43 -1.26
CA ARG A 252 -22.86 -8.83 0.09
C ARG A 252 -21.75 -9.38 0.97
N GLY A 253 -20.63 -9.76 0.39
CA GLY A 253 -19.46 -10.26 1.14
C GLY A 253 -18.42 -9.18 1.46
N ILE A 254 -18.49 -8.03 0.78
CA ILE A 254 -17.58 -6.92 0.99
C ILE A 254 -18.28 -5.92 1.90
N GLY A 255 -17.68 -5.60 3.04
CA GLY A 255 -18.28 -4.74 4.07
C GLY A 255 -18.77 -3.39 3.53
N HIS A 256 -19.67 -2.75 4.26
CA HIS A 256 -20.27 -1.48 3.85
C HIS A 256 -19.22 -0.40 3.57
N GLY A 257 -19.32 0.24 2.41
CA GLY A 257 -18.43 1.33 2.00
C GLY A 257 -17.13 0.90 1.33
N LEU A 258 -16.88 -0.40 1.16
CA LEU A 258 -15.72 -0.90 0.44
C LEU A 258 -16.01 -1.00 -1.06
N SER A 259 -14.99 -0.78 -1.90
CA SER A 259 -15.13 -0.90 -3.34
C SER A 259 -15.26 -2.36 -3.77
N PRO A 260 -16.30 -2.75 -4.52
CA PRO A 260 -16.37 -4.05 -5.15
C PRO A 260 -15.52 -4.15 -6.42
N PHE A 261 -15.04 -3.02 -6.93
CA PHE A 261 -14.09 -2.95 -8.02
C PHE A 261 -12.69 -2.99 -7.43
N ILE A 262 -12.07 -4.15 -7.50
CA ILE A 262 -10.82 -4.45 -6.77
C ILE A 262 -9.56 -4.34 -7.64
N HIS A 263 -9.70 -4.11 -8.95
CA HIS A 263 -8.54 -4.05 -9.86
C HIS A 263 -8.65 -2.86 -10.81
N TYR A 264 -7.88 -1.81 -10.54
CA TYR A 264 -7.73 -0.62 -11.36
C TYR A 264 -6.47 -0.76 -12.20
N ARG A 265 -6.63 -0.82 -13.53
CA ARG A 265 -5.46 -1.04 -14.40
C ARG A 265 -4.67 0.24 -14.63
N GLY A 266 -3.35 0.12 -14.55
CA GLY A 266 -2.44 1.22 -14.82
C GLY A 266 -2.60 1.81 -16.23
N ALA A 267 -2.85 0.94 -17.22
CA ALA A 267 -3.12 1.37 -18.58
C ALA A 267 -4.39 2.27 -18.69
N ASP A 268 -5.45 1.93 -17.96
CA ASP A 268 -6.68 2.71 -17.96
C ASP A 268 -6.48 4.06 -17.22
N ILE A 269 -5.73 4.05 -16.11
CA ILE A 269 -5.35 5.27 -15.38
C ILE A 269 -4.50 6.18 -16.27
N ARG A 270 -3.51 5.60 -16.94
CA ARG A 270 -2.59 6.35 -17.83
C ARG A 270 -3.31 6.93 -19.03
N ALA A 271 -4.26 6.18 -19.63
CA ALA A 271 -5.10 6.66 -20.71
C ALA A 271 -5.97 7.86 -20.27
N ALA A 272 -6.63 7.75 -19.11
CA ALA A 272 -7.45 8.84 -18.58
C ALA A 272 -6.64 10.12 -18.32
N LEU A 273 -5.42 10.00 -17.76
CA LEU A 273 -4.51 11.14 -17.61
C LEU A 273 -4.14 11.76 -18.96
N SER A 274 -3.86 10.92 -19.98
CA SER A 274 -3.51 11.38 -21.33
C SER A 274 -4.66 12.13 -22.01
N ASP A 275 -5.88 11.61 -21.88
CA ASP A 275 -7.08 12.22 -22.45
C ASP A 275 -7.35 13.61 -21.87
N MET A 276 -6.99 13.80 -20.59
CA MET A 276 -7.15 15.08 -19.91
C MET A 276 -5.95 16.03 -20.03
N ARG A 277 -4.85 15.58 -20.61
CA ARG A 277 -3.59 16.34 -20.67
C ARG A 277 -3.72 17.78 -21.20
N SER A 278 -4.62 18.00 -22.16
CA SER A 278 -4.86 19.31 -22.77
C SER A 278 -5.76 20.23 -21.95
N GLN A 279 -6.38 19.71 -20.90
CA GLN A 279 -7.24 20.51 -20.01
C GLN A 279 -6.39 21.44 -19.14
N SER A 280 -7.02 22.51 -18.61
CA SER A 280 -6.33 23.42 -17.70
C SER A 280 -5.79 22.74 -16.44
N GLY A 281 -6.50 21.73 -15.96
CA GLY A 281 -6.15 21.02 -14.74
C GLY A 281 -6.34 21.86 -13.47
N CYS A 282 -5.75 21.40 -12.39
CA CYS A 282 -5.73 22.08 -11.09
C CYS A 282 -4.42 22.86 -10.94
N ALA A 283 -4.48 24.11 -10.54
CA ALA A 283 -3.28 24.93 -10.33
C ALA A 283 -2.35 24.37 -9.23
N TYR A 284 -2.83 23.48 -8.38
CA TYR A 284 -2.12 22.91 -7.24
C TYR A 284 -1.68 21.46 -7.45
N GLU A 285 -2.32 20.76 -8.41
CA GLU A 285 -2.12 19.31 -8.60
C GLU A 285 -1.81 18.93 -10.07
N GLY A 286 -1.87 19.87 -11.02
CA GLY A 286 -1.80 19.55 -12.45
C GLY A 286 -3.07 18.85 -12.95
N ILE A 287 -2.93 17.78 -13.71
CA ILE A 287 -4.05 16.88 -14.01
C ILE A 287 -4.15 15.87 -12.88
N ASP A 288 -5.27 15.87 -12.18
CA ASP A 288 -5.48 15.06 -10.98
C ASP A 288 -6.73 14.21 -11.11
N LEU A 289 -6.58 12.91 -10.94
CA LEU A 289 -7.63 11.90 -11.02
C LEU A 289 -7.79 11.19 -9.68
N ALA A 290 -9.01 11.13 -9.17
CA ALA A 290 -9.36 10.26 -8.06
C ALA A 290 -9.74 8.87 -8.57
N LEU A 291 -9.22 7.82 -7.95
CA LEU A 291 -9.72 6.47 -8.11
C LEU A 291 -10.91 6.28 -7.16
N VAL A 292 -12.07 5.99 -7.71
CA VAL A 292 -13.32 6.00 -6.95
C VAL A 292 -13.99 4.63 -6.93
N ASN A 293 -14.71 4.35 -5.86
CA ASN A 293 -15.64 3.23 -5.81
C ASN A 293 -16.78 3.49 -6.81
N PRO A 294 -16.92 2.68 -7.87
CA PRO A 294 -17.87 2.95 -8.95
C PRO A 294 -19.33 2.84 -8.52
N VAL A 295 -19.61 2.24 -7.38
CA VAL A 295 -20.98 2.11 -6.84
C VAL A 295 -21.41 3.36 -6.08
N THR A 296 -20.48 3.99 -5.35
CA THR A 296 -20.79 5.12 -4.47
C THR A 296 -20.26 6.45 -4.99
N GLY A 297 -19.28 6.43 -5.91
CA GLY A 297 -18.53 7.62 -6.33
C GLY A 297 -17.57 8.16 -5.26
N GLY A 298 -17.49 7.51 -4.10
CA GLY A 298 -16.60 7.88 -3.01
C GLY A 298 -15.24 7.19 -3.08
N SER A 299 -14.44 7.37 -2.02
CA SER A 299 -13.12 6.77 -1.88
C SER A 299 -13.17 5.23 -1.90
N LEU A 300 -12.05 4.61 -2.27
CA LEU A 300 -11.90 3.15 -2.37
C LEU A 300 -12.05 2.48 -1.00
N PHE A 301 -11.45 3.09 0.01
CA PHE A 301 -11.60 2.68 1.41
C PHE A 301 -12.13 3.85 2.25
N PRO A 302 -12.80 3.57 3.36
CA PRO A 302 -13.24 4.62 4.28
C PRO A 302 -12.09 5.46 4.85
N THR A 303 -10.90 4.88 4.89
CA THR A 303 -9.71 5.40 5.59
C THR A 303 -8.61 5.86 4.64
N LEU A 304 -8.60 5.35 3.40
CA LEU A 304 -7.57 5.64 2.40
C LEU A 304 -8.17 6.00 1.05
N GLY A 305 -7.69 7.08 0.48
CA GLY A 305 -7.97 7.52 -0.90
C GLY A 305 -6.78 7.29 -1.81
N TYR A 306 -7.06 7.07 -3.08
CA TYR A 306 -6.05 6.83 -4.12
C TYR A 306 -6.31 7.73 -5.31
N GLY A 307 -5.25 8.20 -5.92
CA GLY A 307 -5.32 9.05 -7.09
C GLY A 307 -4.10 8.92 -7.99
N ALA A 308 -4.16 9.59 -9.12
CA ALA A 308 -3.05 9.72 -10.03
C ALA A 308 -2.96 11.14 -10.55
N GLN A 309 -1.78 11.72 -10.50
CA GLN A 309 -1.49 13.07 -10.97
C GLN A 309 -0.56 13.02 -12.17
N MET A 310 -0.81 13.89 -13.15
CA MET A 310 0.15 14.19 -14.20
C MET A 310 0.58 15.65 -14.06
N ILE A 311 1.87 15.83 -13.83
CA ILE A 311 2.53 17.14 -13.90
C ILE A 311 3.18 17.19 -15.28
N ARG A 312 2.74 18.14 -16.13
CA ARG A 312 3.21 18.22 -17.51
C ARG A 312 4.66 18.67 -17.56
N ALA A 313 5.36 18.31 -18.62
CA ALA A 313 6.76 18.69 -18.83
C ALA A 313 6.99 20.20 -18.60
N GLY A 314 7.82 20.53 -17.62
CA GLY A 314 8.13 21.91 -17.21
C GLY A 314 7.01 22.61 -16.43
N GLU A 315 5.93 21.93 -16.08
CA GLU A 315 4.86 22.49 -15.25
C GLU A 315 5.30 22.59 -13.79
N GLU A 316 4.94 23.70 -13.18
CA GLU A 316 5.12 23.97 -11.76
C GLU A 316 3.75 24.21 -11.12
N THR A 317 3.42 23.44 -10.09
CA THR A 317 2.18 23.63 -9.34
C THR A 317 2.32 24.76 -8.32
N ARG A 318 1.21 25.35 -7.92
CA ARG A 318 1.17 26.26 -6.77
C ARG A 318 1.27 25.51 -5.45
N ALA A 319 1.72 26.21 -4.41
CA ALA A 319 1.81 25.60 -3.10
C ALA A 319 0.43 25.32 -2.51
N LYS A 320 0.25 24.10 -1.99
CA LYS A 320 -0.94 23.60 -1.29
C LYS A 320 -0.54 22.95 0.02
N ARG A 321 -1.40 22.99 1.02
CA ARG A 321 -1.30 22.18 2.25
C ARG A 321 -2.65 21.62 2.63
N GLU A 322 -2.62 20.48 3.32
CA GLU A 322 -3.82 19.75 3.75
C GLU A 322 -3.66 19.25 5.18
N THR A 323 -4.78 18.95 5.82
CA THR A 323 -4.78 18.26 7.12
C THR A 323 -4.46 16.77 6.97
N SER A 324 -4.54 16.22 5.77
CA SER A 324 -4.16 14.84 5.44
C SER A 324 -2.67 14.67 5.20
N SER A 325 -2.21 13.44 5.34
CA SER A 325 -0.90 12.99 4.86
C SER A 325 -1.06 12.31 3.50
N THR A 326 -0.09 12.49 2.61
CA THR A 326 -0.10 11.85 1.29
C THR A 326 1.26 11.19 1.00
N VAL A 327 1.20 9.94 0.58
CA VAL A 327 2.33 9.20 0.02
C VAL A 327 2.26 9.29 -1.49
N TYR A 328 3.38 9.55 -2.11
CA TYR A 328 3.56 9.63 -3.56
C TYR A 328 4.46 8.50 -4.04
N VAL A 329 4.08 7.89 -5.15
CA VAL A 329 4.90 6.94 -5.90
C VAL A 329 5.10 7.48 -7.29
N VAL A 330 6.34 7.66 -7.71
CA VAL A 330 6.67 8.17 -9.05
C VAL A 330 6.54 7.02 -10.05
N MET A 331 5.48 7.04 -10.84
CA MET A 331 5.24 5.99 -11.85
C MET A 331 5.96 6.27 -13.15
N GLU A 332 6.08 7.55 -13.53
CA GLU A 332 6.76 7.97 -14.77
C GLU A 332 7.45 9.32 -14.56
N GLY A 333 8.56 9.51 -15.25
CA GLY A 333 9.22 10.80 -15.34
C GLY A 333 10.11 11.14 -14.14
N ARG A 334 10.44 12.42 -14.03
CA ARG A 334 11.30 12.97 -12.97
C ARG A 334 10.96 14.41 -12.68
N GLY A 335 11.21 14.84 -11.46
CA GLY A 335 10.88 16.20 -11.05
C GLY A 335 11.37 16.53 -9.65
N GLN A 336 10.75 17.52 -9.06
CA GLN A 336 11.05 17.99 -7.71
C GLN A 336 9.74 18.21 -6.93
N THR A 337 9.82 18.00 -5.63
CA THR A 337 8.78 18.42 -4.69
C THR A 337 9.43 19.23 -3.59
N GLU A 338 8.99 20.45 -3.43
CA GLU A 338 9.32 21.25 -2.26
C GLU A 338 8.28 21.00 -1.17
N VAL A 339 8.72 20.65 0.03
CA VAL A 339 7.86 20.37 1.17
C VAL A 339 8.54 20.68 2.48
N GLY A 340 7.90 21.51 3.33
CA GLY A 340 8.42 21.80 4.67
C GLY A 340 9.84 22.37 4.71
N GLY A 341 10.24 23.11 3.66
CA GLY A 341 11.59 23.68 3.53
C GLY A 341 12.65 22.71 2.98
N GLN A 342 12.25 21.50 2.57
CA GLN A 342 13.11 20.53 1.91
C GLN A 342 12.74 20.42 0.43
N THR A 343 13.69 20.00 -0.40
CA THR A 343 13.47 19.70 -1.82
C THR A 343 13.82 18.24 -2.07
N PHE A 344 12.88 17.50 -2.63
CA PHE A 344 13.07 16.13 -3.08
C PHE A 344 13.23 16.12 -4.59
N ASP A 345 14.39 15.73 -5.08
CA ASP A 345 14.62 15.39 -6.49
C ASP A 345 14.24 13.93 -6.67
N TRP A 346 13.12 13.67 -7.34
CA TRP A 346 12.60 12.31 -7.53
C TRP A 346 12.65 11.87 -8.99
N GLU A 347 12.74 10.57 -9.16
CA GLU A 347 12.71 9.85 -10.42
C GLU A 347 11.82 8.61 -10.31
N GLU A 348 11.66 7.89 -11.41
CA GLU A 348 10.77 6.73 -11.50
C GLU A 348 11.01 5.70 -10.38
N ASN A 349 9.93 5.21 -9.80
CA ASN A 349 9.83 4.33 -8.63
C ASN A 349 10.24 4.95 -7.29
N ASP A 350 10.69 6.19 -7.23
CA ASP A 350 10.89 6.87 -5.96
C ASP A 350 9.58 6.98 -5.19
N ILE A 351 9.68 6.92 -3.88
CA ILE A 351 8.54 7.04 -2.95
C ILE A 351 8.85 8.21 -2.01
N PHE A 352 7.87 9.07 -1.78
CA PHE A 352 8.03 10.11 -0.77
C PHE A 352 6.72 10.39 -0.04
N VAL A 353 6.83 10.92 1.17
CA VAL A 353 5.68 11.30 1.99
C VAL A 353 5.66 12.80 2.27
N VAL A 354 4.49 13.37 2.10
CA VAL A 354 4.14 14.72 2.55
C VAL A 354 3.21 14.58 3.74
N PRO A 355 3.69 14.81 4.97
CA PRO A 355 2.85 14.80 6.16
C PRO A 355 1.85 15.96 6.17
N ASN A 356 0.84 15.82 7.01
CA ASN A 356 -0.21 16.80 7.24
C ASN A 356 0.33 18.21 7.57
N PHE A 357 -0.44 19.23 7.19
CA PHE A 357 -0.21 20.67 7.43
C PHE A 357 1.00 21.29 6.73
N LEU A 358 1.79 20.55 5.96
CA LEU A 358 2.98 21.08 5.30
C LEU A 358 2.64 21.62 3.91
N TRP A 359 3.18 22.79 3.60
CA TRP A 359 3.12 23.34 2.25
C TRP A 359 3.97 22.50 1.32
N ARG A 360 3.39 22.11 0.17
CA ARG A 360 4.07 21.42 -0.91
C ARG A 360 3.76 22.03 -2.27
N ARG A 361 4.70 21.92 -3.19
CA ARG A 361 4.52 22.15 -4.62
C ARG A 361 5.36 21.18 -5.42
N HIS A 362 4.92 20.87 -6.63
CA HIS A 362 5.60 19.95 -7.53
C HIS A 362 6.09 20.67 -8.77
N VAL A 363 7.21 20.22 -9.33
CA VAL A 363 7.78 20.70 -10.60
C VAL A 363 8.21 19.47 -11.40
N ALA A 364 7.62 19.25 -12.57
CA ALA A 364 8.14 18.23 -13.49
C ALA A 364 9.32 18.79 -14.29
N LYS A 365 10.37 17.99 -14.48
CA LYS A 365 11.50 18.41 -15.33
C LYS A 365 11.05 18.54 -16.78
N THR A 366 11.73 19.43 -17.51
CA THR A 366 11.50 19.60 -18.94
C THR A 366 11.81 18.32 -19.71
N GLY A 367 11.07 18.05 -20.77
CA GLY A 367 11.30 16.94 -21.70
C GLY A 367 10.28 15.80 -21.61
N ALA A 368 9.66 15.55 -20.47
CA ALA A 368 8.61 14.55 -20.31
C ALA A 368 7.64 14.92 -19.20
N ASP A 369 6.39 14.48 -19.35
CA ASP A 369 5.40 14.53 -18.27
C ASP A 369 5.82 13.60 -17.12
N ALA A 370 5.42 13.91 -15.90
CA ALA A 370 5.60 13.03 -14.77
C ALA A 370 4.24 12.53 -14.29
N VAL A 371 4.18 11.26 -13.91
CA VAL A 371 2.98 10.62 -13.34
C VAL A 371 3.30 10.19 -11.91
N LEU A 372 2.53 10.71 -10.97
CA LEU A 372 2.62 10.40 -9.55
C LEU A 372 1.32 9.69 -9.12
N TYR A 373 1.45 8.51 -8.50
CA TYR A 373 0.31 7.90 -7.80
C TYR A 373 0.29 8.40 -6.36
N THR A 374 -0.92 8.63 -5.85
CA THR A 374 -1.13 9.19 -4.52
C THR A 374 -1.94 8.26 -3.63
N MET A 375 -1.53 8.13 -2.38
CA MET A 375 -2.25 7.43 -1.33
C MET A 375 -2.37 8.35 -0.11
N SER A 376 -3.60 8.64 0.31
CA SER A 376 -3.87 9.66 1.34
C SER A 376 -4.90 9.20 2.35
N ASP A 377 -4.76 9.67 3.59
CA ASP A 377 -5.76 9.49 4.66
C ASP A 377 -6.88 10.56 4.65
N ALA A 378 -6.98 11.35 3.58
CA ALA A 378 -8.02 12.37 3.43
C ALA A 378 -9.45 11.82 3.65
N PRO A 379 -9.84 10.63 3.13
CA PRO A 379 -11.18 10.09 3.36
C PRO A 379 -11.52 9.84 4.83
N LEU A 380 -10.55 9.44 5.64
CA LEU A 380 -10.74 9.33 7.08
C LEU A 380 -11.09 10.70 7.68
N LEU A 381 -10.30 11.72 7.33
CA LEU A 381 -10.48 13.07 7.85
C LEU A 381 -11.79 13.71 7.38
N GLU A 382 -12.21 13.43 6.15
CA GLU A 382 -13.52 13.84 5.62
C GLU A 382 -14.65 13.26 6.46
N LYS A 383 -14.61 11.96 6.75
CA LYS A 383 -15.65 11.27 7.54
C LYS A 383 -15.79 11.79 8.97
N ILE A 384 -14.69 12.20 9.58
CA ILE A 384 -14.72 12.79 10.93
C ILE A 384 -14.81 14.32 10.91
N GLY A 385 -15.02 14.94 9.73
CA GLY A 385 -15.19 16.39 9.59
C GLY A 385 -13.91 17.21 9.83
N GLN A 386 -12.73 16.63 9.68
CA GLN A 386 -11.44 17.26 9.96
C GLN A 386 -10.58 17.50 8.70
N TYR A 387 -11.08 17.19 7.51
CA TYR A 387 -10.37 17.51 6.29
C TYR A 387 -10.45 19.01 5.98
N ARG A 388 -9.29 19.63 5.74
CA ARG A 388 -9.13 21.03 5.37
C ARG A 388 -8.00 21.15 4.35
N ALA A 389 -8.13 22.06 3.41
CA ALA A 389 -7.10 22.34 2.42
C ALA A 389 -6.97 23.83 2.15
N GLN A 390 -5.73 24.29 1.99
CA GLN A 390 -5.37 25.68 1.68
C GLN A 390 -4.41 25.71 0.49
N GLY A 391 -4.52 26.73 -0.34
CA GLY A 391 -3.63 27.00 -1.46
C GLY A 391 -3.03 28.41 -1.34
N MET A 392 -1.88 28.61 -2.00
CA MET A 392 -1.32 29.95 -2.23
C MET A 392 -1.66 30.39 -3.65
N ASP A 393 -2.18 31.59 -3.81
CA ASP A 393 -2.32 32.18 -5.14
C ASP A 393 -0.96 32.67 -5.70
N ALA A 394 -0.98 33.22 -6.92
CA ALA A 394 0.23 33.71 -7.56
C ALA A 394 0.89 34.89 -6.82
N ALA A 395 0.18 35.59 -5.96
CA ALA A 395 0.69 36.67 -5.13
C ALA A 395 1.18 36.19 -3.74
N GLY A 396 1.14 34.86 -3.49
CA GLY A 396 1.51 34.27 -2.20
C GLY A 396 0.45 34.40 -1.11
N LYS A 397 -0.77 34.86 -1.45
CA LYS A 397 -1.87 34.97 -0.51
C LYS A 397 -2.49 33.57 -0.28
N VAL A 398 -2.68 33.21 0.99
CA VAL A 398 -3.34 31.98 1.36
C VAL A 398 -4.84 32.05 1.14
N THR A 399 -5.38 31.05 0.46
CA THR A 399 -6.81 30.88 0.20
C THR A 399 -7.30 29.54 0.74
N GLN A 400 -8.52 29.53 1.26
CA GLN A 400 -9.16 28.28 1.69
C GLN A 400 -9.69 27.54 0.46
N LEU A 401 -9.28 26.30 0.27
CA LEU A 401 -9.76 25.42 -0.81
C LEU A 401 -10.89 24.51 -0.32
N VAL A 402 -10.74 23.97 0.89
CA VAL A 402 -11.75 23.17 1.60
C VAL A 402 -11.79 23.63 3.04
N ALA A 403 -12.98 23.99 3.52
CA ALA A 403 -13.21 24.52 4.87
C ALA A 403 -13.65 23.45 5.87
#